data_f12814e77a190ad8fdf0f1603a6fe085
#
_entry.id   f12814e77a190ad8fdf0f1603a6fe085
#
_cell.length_a   1.000
_cell.length_b   1.000
_cell.length_c   1.000
_cell.angle_alpha   90.00
_cell.angle_beta   90.00
_cell.angle_gamma   90.00
#
_symmetry.space_group_name_H-M   'P 1'
#
loop_
_entity.id
_entity.type
_entity.pdbx_description
1 polymer ?
#
loop_
_entity_poly.entity_id
_entity_poly.type
_entity_poly.pdbx_seq_one_letter_code
_entity_poly.pdbx_strand_id
1 'polypeptide(L)'
;MQPLNNDWNRATLRATAGWPRNAPPERNRGKRNVMQITRRTILGAAAVAAIAPVGRTRAQARPVIRIGVINDQSGPYRDVNGPTSIACTKQAVQEFAAGSFDVEVLSADHQNKPDLGAAITKQWIDQDGVDFIQDGASSAAALAISSICKDRNKVFIPTSTATSDLTGKACTPNTIHWVYDTYMEARSTGGAMVRAGGDSWFFITPNYAAGIAFQRDTTRFVESNGGKILGSRLYPFPDTSDFSAPLLEAKTSGAKILGIAGAGSDLINVVKQAHEFAVQKTMNLAALIAYSTDVHSMGLDIAQGLRLSETYYWDLNDRTRSFQNRIKDKVTLWPNMSQAGNYSCTLHYLKAVTAMGAAAAKADGAATVVRMKAMPTDDDCFGPGRIREDGRKIHPVYLFEVKQPSESKHEWDLYKLVATTPADEAWRPLAEDGCPLVKA
;
A
#
# COMPACT_ATOMS: atom_id res chain seq x y z
N MET A 1 21.80 28.45 45.17
CA MET A 1 23.02 27.66 45.35
C MET A 1 23.25 26.87 44.07
N GLN A 2 24.29 27.23 43.40
CA GLN A 2 25.01 26.69 42.24
C GLN A 2 24.24 25.98 41.11
N PRO A 3 24.42 26.45 39.85
CA PRO A 3 23.96 25.76 38.64
C PRO A 3 25.03 24.76 38.17
N LEU A 4 24.61 23.58 37.73
CA LEU A 4 25.46 22.60 37.06
C LEU A 4 25.51 22.88 35.56
N ASN A 5 26.76 23.10 35.10
CA ASN A 5 27.20 23.29 33.73
C ASN A 5 26.88 22.06 32.85
N ASN A 6 26.27 22.28 31.71
CA ASN A 6 26.18 21.32 30.60
C ASN A 6 27.06 21.76 29.44
N ASP A 7 28.30 21.29 29.44
CA ASP A 7 29.19 21.34 28.29
C ASP A 7 29.25 19.95 27.64
N TRP A 8 28.57 19.80 26.50
CA TRP A 8 28.90 18.79 25.49
C TRP A 8 28.98 19.47 24.14
N ASN A 9 30.19 19.98 23.84
CA ASN A 9 30.49 20.57 22.55
C ASN A 9 31.53 19.71 21.82
N ARG A 10 31.15 19.34 20.56
CA ARG A 10 32.04 19.11 19.43
C ARG A 10 33.15 18.05 19.55
N ALA A 11 32.85 16.88 18.99
CA ALA A 11 33.88 15.99 18.43
C ALA A 11 33.83 16.04 16.90
N THR A 12 34.71 16.85 16.31
CA THR A 12 35.06 16.84 14.89
C THR A 12 35.99 15.66 14.63
N LEU A 13 35.54 14.60 14.02
CA LEU A 13 36.40 13.53 13.49
C LEU A 13 36.85 13.90 12.07
N ARG A 14 38.11 14.31 11.96
CA ARG A 14 38.83 14.34 10.69
C ARG A 14 39.24 12.90 10.31
N ALA A 15 38.70 12.36 9.27
CA ALA A 15 39.20 11.15 8.62
C ALA A 15 40.30 11.53 7.61
N THR A 16 41.55 11.27 7.98
CA THR A 16 42.68 11.24 7.04
C THR A 16 42.88 9.79 6.60
N ALA A 17 42.45 9.46 5.41
CA ALA A 17 42.83 8.23 4.75
C ALA A 17 43.62 8.59 3.48
N GLY A 18 44.95 8.45 3.56
CA GLY A 18 45.83 8.58 2.43
C GLY A 18 45.75 7.35 1.52
N TRP A 19 45.55 7.58 0.24
CA TRP A 19 45.67 6.56 -0.83
C TRP A 19 47.11 6.60 -1.36
N PRO A 20 47.77 5.45 -1.61
CA PRO A 20 49.11 5.44 -2.24
C PRO A 20 48.94 5.73 -3.75
N ARG A 21 49.70 6.71 -4.23
CA ARG A 21 49.85 6.99 -5.68
C ARG A 21 50.78 5.95 -6.29
N ASN A 22 50.29 5.11 -7.14
CA ASN A 22 51.07 4.27 -8.02
C ASN A 22 51.58 5.09 -9.21
N ALA A 23 52.90 5.09 -9.39
CA ALA A 23 53.62 5.71 -10.50
C ALA A 23 53.34 4.94 -11.80
N PRO A 24 53.37 5.62 -12.99
CA PRO A 24 53.18 4.97 -14.29
C PRO A 24 54.41 4.21 -14.72
N PRO A 25 54.29 3.10 -15.49
CA PRO A 25 55.40 2.33 -15.98
C PRO A 25 56.12 3.03 -17.16
N GLU A 26 57.41 2.90 -17.19
CA GLU A 26 58.35 3.45 -18.19
C GLU A 26 58.03 2.97 -19.60
N ARG A 27 58.11 3.90 -20.58
CA ARG A 27 58.03 3.62 -22.02
C ARG A 27 59.33 2.98 -22.50
N ASN A 28 59.26 1.74 -22.90
CA ASN A 28 60.31 1.04 -23.62
C ASN A 28 60.33 1.49 -25.06
N ARG A 29 61.43 2.17 -25.51
CA ARG A 29 61.66 2.59 -26.87
C ARG A 29 62.19 1.39 -27.71
N GLY A 30 61.28 0.71 -28.40
CA GLY A 30 61.64 -0.27 -29.45
C GLY A 30 61.89 0.42 -30.77
N LYS A 31 63.01 0.08 -31.37
CA LYS A 31 63.62 0.62 -32.63
C LYS A 31 62.66 0.52 -33.80
N ARG A 32 62.52 1.64 -34.54
CA ARG A 32 61.88 1.70 -35.86
C ARG A 32 62.80 1.08 -36.91
N ASN A 33 62.45 -0.03 -37.54
CA ASN A 33 62.99 -0.49 -38.82
C ASN A 33 62.13 0.12 -39.91
N VAL A 34 62.77 1.03 -40.65
CA VAL A 34 62.22 1.62 -41.89
C VAL A 34 62.49 0.64 -43.00
N MET A 35 61.48 0.03 -43.58
CA MET A 35 61.56 -0.76 -44.79
C MET A 35 61.06 0.09 -45.95
N GLN A 36 62.00 0.54 -46.78
CA GLN A 36 61.71 1.19 -48.07
C GLN A 36 61.23 0.15 -49.05
N ILE A 37 60.01 0.30 -49.58
CA ILE A 37 59.49 -0.46 -50.71
C ILE A 37 59.41 0.46 -51.93
N THR A 38 60.23 0.16 -52.93
CA THR A 38 60.31 0.78 -54.24
C THR A 38 59.04 0.54 -55.07
N ARG A 39 58.62 1.59 -55.78
CA ARG A 39 57.60 1.55 -56.85
C ARG A 39 57.97 0.66 -57.98
N ARG A 40 57.20 -0.37 -58.30
CA ARG A 40 56.98 -0.90 -59.63
C ARG A 40 55.64 -1.62 -59.74
N THR A 41 54.75 -0.99 -60.45
CA THR A 41 53.68 -1.41 -61.35
C THR A 41 53.31 -2.90 -61.39
N ILE A 42 52.06 -3.23 -61.07
CA ILE A 42 51.29 -4.25 -61.80
C ILE A 42 49.81 -3.76 -61.85
N LEU A 43 49.31 -3.60 -63.08
CA LEU A 43 47.91 -3.46 -63.43
C LEU A 43 47.21 -4.82 -63.18
N GLY A 44 46.12 -4.85 -62.44
CA GLY A 44 45.31 -6.05 -62.30
C GLY A 44 43.96 -5.72 -61.65
N ALA A 45 42.94 -5.79 -62.46
CA ALA A 45 41.47 -5.86 -62.20
C ALA A 45 40.95 -5.48 -60.81
N ALA A 46 40.34 -4.31 -60.73
CA ALA A 46 39.51 -3.89 -59.58
C ALA A 46 38.17 -4.62 -59.61
N ALA A 47 38.03 -5.65 -58.78
CA ALA A 47 36.71 -6.12 -58.34
C ALA A 47 36.27 -5.20 -57.20
N VAL A 48 35.37 -4.25 -57.48
CA VAL A 48 34.71 -3.44 -56.50
C VAL A 48 33.70 -4.34 -55.75
N ALA A 49 34.13 -4.98 -54.68
CA ALA A 49 33.21 -5.53 -53.70
C ALA A 49 32.55 -4.36 -52.96
N ALA A 50 31.30 -4.05 -53.29
CA ALA A 50 30.46 -3.13 -52.54
C ALA A 50 30.27 -3.70 -51.14
N ILE A 51 31.09 -3.25 -50.17
CA ILE A 51 30.85 -3.48 -48.75
C ILE A 51 29.62 -2.63 -48.40
N ALA A 52 28.42 -3.23 -48.49
CA ALA A 52 27.24 -2.66 -47.90
C ALA A 52 27.54 -2.44 -46.39
N PRO A 53 27.32 -1.26 -45.83
CA PRO A 53 27.43 -1.08 -44.39
C PRO A 53 26.42 -2.01 -43.76
N VAL A 54 26.88 -3.06 -43.09
CA VAL A 54 26.05 -3.84 -42.17
C VAL A 54 25.65 -2.84 -41.09
N GLY A 55 24.46 -2.23 -41.28
CA GLY A 55 23.85 -1.38 -40.30
C GLY A 55 23.76 -2.18 -39.02
N ARG A 56 24.61 -1.88 -38.04
CA ARG A 56 24.43 -2.33 -36.69
C ARG A 56 23.04 -1.82 -36.30
N THR A 57 22.03 -2.68 -36.36
CA THR A 57 20.76 -2.45 -35.73
C THR A 57 21.07 -2.19 -34.25
N ARG A 58 21.09 -0.91 -33.86
CA ARG A 58 21.18 -0.50 -32.48
C ARG A 58 19.98 -1.16 -31.83
N ALA A 59 20.19 -2.19 -31.00
CA ALA A 59 19.14 -2.78 -30.24
C ALA A 59 18.42 -1.62 -29.52
N GLN A 60 17.20 -1.34 -29.93
CA GLN A 60 16.42 -0.25 -29.36
C GLN A 60 16.25 -0.56 -27.85
N ALA A 61 16.78 0.31 -27.01
CA ALA A 61 16.69 0.12 -25.56
C ALA A 61 15.22 -0.13 -25.20
N ARG A 62 14.98 -1.18 -24.45
CA ARG A 62 13.60 -1.53 -24.02
C ARG A 62 13.05 -0.36 -23.20
N PRO A 63 11.78 0.04 -23.41
CA PRO A 63 11.16 1.06 -22.58
C PRO A 63 11.11 0.59 -21.13
N VAL A 64 11.35 1.50 -20.18
CA VAL A 64 11.28 1.22 -18.74
C VAL A 64 10.00 1.78 -18.18
N ILE A 65 9.22 0.96 -17.52
CA ILE A 65 8.07 1.35 -16.68
C ILE A 65 8.57 1.53 -15.26
N ARG A 66 8.31 2.70 -14.65
CA ARG A 66 8.69 3.00 -13.26
C ARG A 66 7.50 3.02 -12.35
N ILE A 67 7.55 2.19 -11.31
CA ILE A 67 6.54 2.03 -10.27
C ILE A 67 7.08 2.63 -8.98
N GLY A 68 6.38 3.62 -8.41
CA GLY A 68 6.69 4.21 -7.11
C GLY A 68 5.82 3.61 -6.01
N VAL A 69 6.40 2.97 -5.01
CA VAL A 69 5.73 2.55 -3.78
C VAL A 69 5.99 3.60 -2.72
N ILE A 70 4.96 4.40 -2.40
CA ILE A 70 5.06 5.47 -1.40
C ILE A 70 4.19 5.12 -0.20
N ASN A 71 4.80 4.94 0.96
CA ASN A 71 4.10 4.48 2.16
C ASN A 71 4.79 4.94 3.45
N ASP A 72 4.31 4.50 4.60
CA ASP A 72 4.91 4.73 5.89
C ASP A 72 5.85 3.55 6.21
N GLN A 73 7.17 3.80 6.22
CA GLN A 73 8.18 2.76 6.46
C GLN A 73 8.80 2.86 7.87
N SER A 74 8.57 3.93 8.58
CA SER A 74 9.20 4.21 9.89
C SER A 74 8.22 4.72 10.96
N GLY A 75 6.99 5.09 10.58
CA GLY A 75 5.98 5.64 11.46
C GLY A 75 4.98 4.59 11.98
N PRO A 76 3.80 5.03 12.45
CA PRO A 76 2.81 4.18 13.12
C PRO A 76 2.19 3.10 12.24
N TYR A 77 2.28 3.21 10.91
CA TYR A 77 1.73 2.25 9.95
C TYR A 77 2.80 1.38 9.27
N ARG A 78 4.04 1.38 9.78
CA ARG A 78 5.16 0.60 9.20
C ARG A 78 4.80 -0.88 8.98
N ASP A 79 4.15 -1.50 9.94
CA ASP A 79 3.83 -2.93 9.90
C ASP A 79 2.52 -3.22 9.15
N VAL A 80 1.72 -2.18 8.89
CA VAL A 80 0.49 -2.25 8.08
C VAL A 80 0.80 -2.21 6.57
N ASN A 81 1.79 -1.42 6.17
CA ASN A 81 2.22 -1.28 4.77
C ASN A 81 3.75 -1.44 4.63
N GLY A 82 4.55 -0.42 4.76
CA GLY A 82 6.01 -0.43 4.85
C GLY A 82 6.77 -1.39 3.92
N PRO A 83 7.83 -2.04 4.43
CA PRO A 83 8.72 -2.88 3.61
C PRO A 83 8.04 -4.07 2.93
N THR A 84 7.02 -4.66 3.56
CA THR A 84 6.29 -5.81 2.98
C THR A 84 5.50 -5.43 1.73
N SER A 85 4.93 -4.21 1.65
CA SER A 85 4.32 -3.71 0.41
C SER A 85 5.31 -3.64 -0.75
N ILE A 86 6.54 -3.22 -0.47
CA ILE A 86 7.61 -3.16 -1.48
C ILE A 86 7.98 -4.57 -1.95
N ALA A 87 8.07 -5.52 -1.04
CA ALA A 87 8.34 -6.93 -1.35
C ALA A 87 7.21 -7.54 -2.21
N CYS A 88 5.94 -7.25 -1.88
CA CYS A 88 4.77 -7.68 -2.65
C CYS A 88 4.78 -7.10 -4.08
N THR A 89 5.12 -5.81 -4.24
CA THR A 89 5.30 -5.18 -5.54
C THR A 89 6.40 -5.86 -6.37
N LYS A 90 7.57 -6.07 -5.77
CA LYS A 90 8.69 -6.75 -6.43
C LYS A 90 8.37 -8.19 -6.80
N GLN A 91 7.58 -8.89 -5.98
CA GLN A 91 7.09 -10.24 -6.27
C GLN A 91 6.20 -10.24 -7.53
N ALA A 92 5.28 -9.28 -7.65
CA ALA A 92 4.44 -9.14 -8.83
C ALA A 92 5.26 -8.88 -10.10
N VAL A 93 6.25 -7.99 -10.02
CA VAL A 93 7.15 -7.69 -11.14
C VAL A 93 7.94 -8.93 -11.55
N GLN A 94 8.47 -9.69 -10.57
CA GLN A 94 9.22 -10.92 -10.82
C GLN A 94 8.36 -11.98 -11.53
N GLU A 95 7.11 -12.14 -11.14
CA GLU A 95 6.20 -13.14 -11.69
C GLU A 95 5.61 -12.73 -13.04
N PHE A 96 5.52 -11.43 -13.30
CA PHE A 96 4.84 -10.92 -14.51
C PHE A 96 5.58 -11.22 -15.81
N ALA A 97 6.92 -11.39 -15.80
CA ALA A 97 7.75 -11.71 -16.97
C ALA A 97 7.44 -10.83 -18.22
N ALA A 98 7.52 -9.50 -18.07
CA ALA A 98 7.27 -8.55 -19.16
C ALA A 98 8.24 -8.72 -20.34
N GLY A 99 7.77 -9.24 -21.48
CA GLY A 99 8.61 -9.51 -22.65
C GLY A 99 9.08 -8.27 -23.42
N SER A 100 8.30 -7.16 -23.39
CA SER A 100 8.47 -6.00 -24.27
C SER A 100 8.99 -4.73 -23.57
N PHE A 101 9.07 -4.69 -22.24
CA PHE A 101 9.55 -3.56 -21.45
C PHE A 101 10.22 -4.05 -20.16
N ASP A 102 11.01 -3.19 -19.56
CA ASP A 102 11.63 -3.43 -18.26
C ASP A 102 10.81 -2.70 -17.16
N VAL A 103 10.91 -3.15 -15.91
CA VAL A 103 10.21 -2.55 -14.79
C VAL A 103 11.21 -2.18 -13.70
N GLU A 104 11.15 -0.93 -13.26
CA GLU A 104 11.87 -0.41 -12.10
C GLU A 104 10.90 -0.13 -10.97
N VAL A 105 11.25 -0.53 -9.74
CA VAL A 105 10.47 -0.24 -8.52
C VAL A 105 11.25 0.71 -7.65
N LEU A 106 10.72 1.92 -7.47
CA LEU A 106 11.19 2.91 -6.51
C LEU A 106 10.37 2.80 -5.22
N SER A 107 10.98 3.16 -4.09
CA SER A 107 10.25 3.23 -2.82
C SER A 107 10.67 4.45 -2.02
N ALA A 108 9.73 5.05 -1.29
CA ALA A 108 10.01 6.16 -0.39
C ALA A 108 9.09 6.14 0.83
N ASP A 109 9.65 6.62 1.94
CA ASP A 109 8.96 6.77 3.21
C ASP A 109 8.38 8.19 3.34
N HIS A 110 7.06 8.32 3.38
CA HIS A 110 6.41 9.60 3.64
C HIS A 110 6.19 9.88 5.13
N GLN A 111 6.58 8.94 6.03
CA GLN A 111 6.51 9.11 7.49
C GLN A 111 5.11 9.53 7.98
N ASN A 112 4.06 9.08 7.33
CA ASN A 112 2.67 9.51 7.55
C ASN A 112 2.45 11.05 7.46
N LYS A 113 3.30 11.76 6.69
CA LYS A 113 3.22 13.23 6.49
C LYS A 113 2.71 13.54 5.08
N PRO A 114 1.50 14.12 4.93
CA PRO A 114 0.91 14.40 3.62
C PRO A 114 1.77 15.29 2.72
N ASP A 115 2.41 16.33 3.30
CA ASP A 115 3.24 17.27 2.55
C ASP A 115 4.50 16.59 2.00
N LEU A 116 5.11 15.68 2.79
CA LEU A 116 6.26 14.90 2.34
C LEU A 116 5.84 13.93 1.22
N GLY A 117 4.70 13.25 1.37
CA GLY A 117 4.14 12.40 0.33
C GLY A 117 3.88 13.17 -0.98
N ALA A 118 3.32 14.37 -0.89
CA ALA A 118 3.10 15.24 -2.03
C ALA A 118 4.42 15.70 -2.69
N ALA A 119 5.44 16.06 -1.90
CA ALA A 119 6.74 16.48 -2.41
C ALA A 119 7.47 15.35 -3.15
N ILE A 120 7.51 14.15 -2.56
CA ILE A 120 8.10 12.95 -3.18
C ILE A 120 7.38 12.61 -4.48
N THR A 121 6.04 12.63 -4.48
CA THR A 121 5.24 12.35 -5.68
C THR A 121 5.57 13.30 -6.82
N LYS A 122 5.67 14.61 -6.57
CA LYS A 122 6.06 15.60 -7.59
C LYS A 122 7.47 15.33 -8.12
N GLN A 123 8.43 15.12 -7.24
CA GLN A 123 9.79 14.78 -7.64
C GLN A 123 9.81 13.54 -8.54
N TRP A 124 9.18 12.45 -8.12
CA TRP A 124 9.15 11.20 -8.85
C TRP A 124 8.55 11.35 -10.25
N ILE A 125 7.47 12.09 -10.39
CA ILE A 125 6.83 12.31 -11.69
C ILE A 125 7.66 13.26 -12.56
N ASP A 126 8.08 14.41 -12.00
CA ASP A 126 8.67 15.50 -12.77
C ASP A 126 10.18 15.27 -13.07
N GLN A 127 10.90 14.48 -12.23
CA GLN A 127 12.35 14.29 -12.35
C GLN A 127 12.74 12.83 -12.61
N ASP A 128 12.11 11.88 -11.88
CA ASP A 128 12.53 10.47 -11.94
C ASP A 128 11.72 9.66 -12.96
N GLY A 129 10.69 10.26 -13.58
CA GLY A 129 9.89 9.65 -14.64
C GLY A 129 9.04 8.46 -14.20
N VAL A 130 8.50 8.50 -12.97
CA VAL A 130 7.57 7.48 -12.46
C VAL A 130 6.25 7.54 -13.22
N ASP A 131 5.75 6.39 -13.61
CA ASP A 131 4.56 6.21 -14.43
C ASP A 131 3.32 5.82 -13.62
N PHE A 132 3.54 5.07 -12.53
CA PHE A 132 2.52 4.52 -11.66
C PHE A 132 2.96 4.65 -10.20
N ILE A 133 2.09 5.20 -9.36
CA ILE A 133 2.29 5.34 -7.92
C ILE A 133 1.26 4.49 -7.20
N GLN A 134 1.69 3.77 -6.16
CA GLN A 134 0.81 2.92 -5.36
C GLN A 134 1.08 3.02 -3.87
N ASP A 135 0.19 2.43 -3.08
CA ASP A 135 0.12 2.32 -1.62
C ASP A 135 -0.53 3.56 -0.96
N GLY A 136 0.20 4.61 -0.64
CA GLY A 136 -0.36 5.87 -0.16
C GLY A 136 -0.75 5.92 1.31
N ALA A 137 -0.58 4.88 2.07
CA ALA A 137 -0.78 4.62 3.51
C ALA A 137 -1.72 5.56 4.33
N SER A 138 -1.70 6.86 4.14
CA SER A 138 -2.49 7.85 4.86
C SER A 138 -3.59 8.42 3.96
N SER A 139 -4.83 8.53 4.46
CA SER A 139 -5.93 9.12 3.69
C SER A 139 -5.65 10.56 3.24
N ALA A 140 -5.01 11.36 4.09
CA ALA A 140 -4.66 12.74 3.74
C ALA A 140 -3.54 12.78 2.67
N ALA A 141 -2.50 11.94 2.80
CA ALA A 141 -1.45 11.82 1.80
C ALA A 141 -2.02 11.30 0.47
N ALA A 142 -2.86 10.27 0.50
CA ALA A 142 -3.45 9.69 -0.70
C ALA A 142 -4.36 10.67 -1.47
N LEU A 143 -5.13 11.50 -0.78
CA LEU A 143 -5.92 12.56 -1.43
C LEU A 143 -5.02 13.58 -2.13
N ALA A 144 -3.92 14.00 -1.51
CA ALA A 144 -2.94 14.90 -2.12
C ALA A 144 -2.23 14.24 -3.32
N ILE A 145 -1.79 12.99 -3.19
CA ILE A 145 -1.16 12.20 -4.26
C ILE A 145 -2.12 12.03 -5.44
N SER A 146 -3.39 11.68 -5.17
CA SER A 146 -4.43 11.53 -6.20
C SER A 146 -4.61 12.80 -7.03
N SER A 147 -4.66 13.97 -6.38
CA SER A 147 -4.72 15.27 -7.07
C SER A 147 -3.50 15.51 -7.96
N ILE A 148 -2.29 15.26 -7.44
CA ILE A 148 -1.04 15.43 -8.21
C ILE A 148 -1.01 14.49 -9.41
N CYS A 149 -1.38 13.21 -9.21
CA CYS A 149 -1.41 12.23 -10.30
C CYS A 149 -2.44 12.59 -11.38
N LYS A 150 -3.60 13.14 -11.00
CA LYS A 150 -4.57 13.71 -11.95
C LYS A 150 -3.94 14.85 -12.77
N ASP A 151 -3.33 15.83 -12.10
CA ASP A 151 -2.77 17.02 -12.75
C ASP A 151 -1.58 16.68 -13.68
N ARG A 152 -0.85 15.61 -13.39
CA ARG A 152 0.31 15.10 -14.16
C ARG A 152 -0.03 13.96 -15.09
N ASN A 153 -1.30 13.56 -15.14
CA ASN A 153 -1.79 12.42 -15.94
C ASN A 153 -0.98 11.12 -15.68
N LYS A 154 -0.79 10.76 -14.40
CA LYS A 154 -0.15 9.51 -13.96
C LYS A 154 -1.13 8.63 -13.20
N VAL A 155 -0.89 7.33 -13.20
CA VAL A 155 -1.75 6.37 -12.49
C VAL A 155 -1.46 6.40 -10.99
N PHE A 156 -2.51 6.42 -10.17
CA PHE A 156 -2.43 6.21 -8.72
C PHE A 156 -3.35 5.10 -8.25
N ILE A 157 -2.83 4.15 -7.49
CA ILE A 157 -3.62 3.04 -6.92
C ILE A 157 -3.33 2.94 -5.42
N PRO A 158 -4.13 3.61 -4.57
CA PRO A 158 -4.06 3.44 -3.13
C PRO A 158 -4.50 2.03 -2.73
N THR A 159 -3.67 1.35 -1.94
CA THR A 159 -3.92 0.02 -1.39
C THR A 159 -4.06 0.02 0.13
N SER A 160 -3.50 1.02 0.79
CA SER A 160 -3.49 1.17 2.26
C SER A 160 -4.25 2.42 2.72
N THR A 161 -5.20 2.89 1.94
CA THR A 161 -5.93 4.14 2.20
C THR A 161 -7.38 3.83 2.50
N ALA A 162 -7.90 4.39 3.60
CA ALA A 162 -9.24 4.06 4.08
C ALA A 162 -10.36 4.96 3.53
N THR A 163 -10.09 6.25 3.25
CA THR A 163 -11.17 7.19 2.94
C THR A 163 -11.99 6.81 1.71
N SER A 164 -13.29 6.64 1.90
CA SER A 164 -14.26 6.42 0.81
C SER A 164 -14.42 7.63 -0.13
N ASP A 165 -13.87 8.79 0.21
CA ASP A 165 -13.91 9.98 -0.63
C ASP A 165 -13.17 9.80 -1.97
N LEU A 166 -12.17 8.90 -2.03
CA LEU A 166 -11.41 8.60 -3.27
C LEU A 166 -12.24 7.98 -4.39
N THR A 167 -13.38 7.37 -4.06
CA THR A 167 -14.38 6.89 -5.02
C THR A 167 -15.68 7.69 -4.97
N GLY A 168 -15.73 8.72 -4.13
CA GLY A 168 -16.81 9.69 -3.99
C GLY A 168 -16.42 11.07 -4.53
N LYS A 169 -16.64 12.10 -3.72
CA LYS A 169 -16.41 13.51 -4.10
C LYS A 169 -15.00 13.85 -4.59
N ALA A 170 -13.99 13.05 -4.23
CA ALA A 170 -12.59 13.24 -4.62
C ALA A 170 -12.12 12.21 -5.66
N CYS A 171 -13.02 11.49 -6.34
CA CYS A 171 -12.64 10.56 -7.39
C CYS A 171 -11.99 11.29 -8.58
N THR A 172 -11.03 10.63 -9.23
CA THR A 172 -10.31 11.18 -10.37
C THR A 172 -10.19 10.13 -11.48
N PRO A 173 -10.03 10.53 -12.76
CA PRO A 173 -9.86 9.58 -13.86
C PRO A 173 -8.56 8.78 -13.77
N ASN A 174 -7.62 9.19 -12.93
CA ASN A 174 -6.29 8.61 -12.77
C ASN A 174 -6.15 7.70 -11.55
N THR A 175 -7.20 7.56 -10.72
CA THR A 175 -7.14 6.82 -9.45
C THR A 175 -8.05 5.59 -9.47
N ILE A 176 -7.52 4.46 -8.97
CA ILE A 176 -8.29 3.24 -8.68
C ILE A 176 -8.08 2.89 -7.22
N HIS A 177 -9.13 2.94 -6.39
CA HIS A 177 -9.09 2.54 -4.99
C HIS A 177 -9.21 1.02 -4.88
N TRP A 178 -8.13 0.34 -4.42
CA TRP A 178 -7.96 -1.10 -4.71
C TRP A 178 -8.52 -2.03 -3.64
N VAL A 179 -8.22 -1.81 -2.35
CA VAL A 179 -8.35 -2.86 -1.34
C VAL A 179 -9.59 -2.71 -0.47
N TYR A 180 -9.72 -1.63 0.29
CA TYR A 180 -10.77 -1.41 1.28
C TYR A 180 -11.15 0.08 1.36
N ASP A 181 -12.24 0.40 2.05
CA ASP A 181 -12.59 1.76 2.42
C ASP A 181 -13.45 1.79 3.69
N THR A 182 -13.66 2.99 4.23
CA THR A 182 -14.42 3.20 5.46
C THR A 182 -15.88 2.75 5.36
N TYR A 183 -16.47 2.78 4.17
CA TYR A 183 -17.83 2.31 3.95
C TYR A 183 -17.93 0.79 4.07
N MET A 184 -17.02 0.08 3.41
CA MET A 184 -16.96 -1.39 3.45
C MET A 184 -16.76 -1.91 4.86
N GLU A 185 -15.84 -1.32 5.60
CA GLU A 185 -15.54 -1.67 6.99
C GLU A 185 -16.76 -1.41 7.90
N ALA A 186 -17.39 -0.25 7.76
CA ALA A 186 -18.59 0.11 8.51
C ALA A 186 -19.76 -0.85 8.24
N ARG A 187 -19.95 -1.25 6.97
CA ARG A 187 -21.00 -2.19 6.56
C ARG A 187 -20.72 -3.61 7.06
N SER A 188 -19.50 -4.10 6.88
CA SER A 188 -19.14 -5.47 7.25
C SER A 188 -19.04 -5.63 8.76
N THR A 189 -18.15 -4.90 9.43
CA THR A 189 -17.95 -5.00 10.87
C THR A 189 -19.11 -4.37 11.65
N GLY A 190 -19.45 -3.12 11.37
CA GLY A 190 -20.50 -2.40 12.08
C GLY A 190 -21.87 -3.04 11.91
N GLY A 191 -22.28 -3.32 10.67
CA GLY A 191 -23.56 -3.95 10.38
C GLY A 191 -23.70 -5.36 10.97
N ALA A 192 -22.65 -6.17 10.98
CA ALA A 192 -22.68 -7.50 11.58
C ALA A 192 -22.83 -7.43 13.11
N MET A 193 -22.14 -6.51 13.77
CA MET A 193 -22.24 -6.33 15.22
C MET A 193 -23.64 -5.88 15.67
N VAL A 194 -24.29 -4.99 14.91
CA VAL A 194 -25.67 -4.57 15.21
C VAL A 194 -26.66 -5.75 15.08
N ARG A 195 -26.54 -6.52 13.99
CA ARG A 195 -27.37 -7.73 13.79
C ARG A 195 -27.15 -8.80 14.85
N ALA A 196 -25.97 -8.84 15.46
CA ALA A 196 -25.66 -9.71 16.60
C ALA A 196 -26.12 -9.17 17.96
N GLY A 197 -26.92 -8.08 18.00
CA GLY A 197 -27.49 -7.49 19.22
C GLY A 197 -26.66 -6.38 19.83
N GLY A 198 -25.58 -5.95 19.18
CA GLY A 198 -24.76 -4.80 19.58
C GLY A 198 -25.39 -3.47 19.14
N ASP A 199 -26.50 -3.11 19.77
CA ASP A 199 -27.37 -1.98 19.42
C ASP A 199 -26.95 -0.63 20.01
N SER A 200 -25.90 -0.59 20.84
CA SER A 200 -25.40 0.64 21.45
C SER A 200 -23.87 0.71 21.41
N TRP A 201 -23.38 1.86 20.98
CA TRP A 201 -21.97 2.05 20.61
C TRP A 201 -21.35 3.23 21.35
N PHE A 202 -20.06 3.09 21.69
CA PHE A 202 -19.17 4.19 22.05
C PHE A 202 -17.94 4.13 21.16
N PHE A 203 -17.44 5.29 20.67
CA PHE A 203 -16.26 5.31 19.79
C PHE A 203 -15.03 5.89 20.49
N ILE A 204 -13.86 5.30 20.22
CA ILE A 204 -12.54 5.90 20.44
C ILE A 204 -11.92 6.16 19.07
N THR A 205 -11.71 7.44 18.73
CA THR A 205 -11.44 7.87 17.35
C THR A 205 -10.24 8.78 17.28
N PRO A 206 -9.22 8.47 16.47
CA PRO A 206 -8.11 9.38 16.23
C PRO A 206 -8.58 10.61 15.44
N ASN A 207 -8.12 11.79 15.85
CA ASN A 207 -8.52 13.07 15.25
C ASN A 207 -7.77 13.34 13.95
N TYR A 208 -8.05 12.54 12.91
CA TYR A 208 -7.55 12.72 11.55
C TYR A 208 -8.55 12.17 10.52
N ALA A 209 -8.29 12.44 9.22
CA ALA A 209 -9.28 12.21 8.15
C ALA A 209 -9.87 10.79 8.11
N ALA A 210 -9.04 9.73 8.25
CA ALA A 210 -9.55 8.36 8.21
C ALA A 210 -10.36 8.01 9.47
N GLY A 211 -9.88 8.36 10.68
CA GLY A 211 -10.60 8.10 11.94
C GLY A 211 -12.00 8.72 11.93
N ILE A 212 -12.09 9.99 11.55
CA ILE A 212 -13.37 10.71 11.40
C ILE A 212 -14.28 10.00 10.37
N ALA A 213 -13.73 9.55 9.25
CA ALA A 213 -14.50 8.84 8.23
C ALA A 213 -15.00 7.47 8.73
N PHE A 214 -14.18 6.70 9.45
CA PHE A 214 -14.60 5.43 10.07
C PHE A 214 -15.75 5.65 11.04
N GLN A 215 -15.64 6.60 11.97
CA GLN A 215 -16.71 6.90 12.90
C GLN A 215 -17.99 7.35 12.18
N ARG A 216 -17.88 8.28 11.22
CA ARG A 216 -19.02 8.77 10.42
C ARG A 216 -19.76 7.63 9.72
N ASP A 217 -19.02 6.82 8.96
CA ASP A 217 -19.63 5.77 8.14
C ASP A 217 -20.21 4.66 9.03
N THR A 218 -19.53 4.30 10.13
CA THR A 218 -20.07 3.31 11.10
C THR A 218 -21.31 3.84 11.83
N THR A 219 -21.31 5.10 12.27
CA THR A 219 -22.49 5.74 12.87
C THR A 219 -23.71 5.62 11.96
N ARG A 220 -23.56 5.95 10.69
CA ARG A 220 -24.64 5.81 9.69
C ARG A 220 -25.21 4.40 9.63
N PHE A 221 -24.35 3.37 9.61
CA PHE A 221 -24.79 1.97 9.58
C PHE A 221 -25.42 1.53 10.88
N VAL A 222 -24.88 1.92 12.02
CA VAL A 222 -25.44 1.61 13.33
C VAL A 222 -26.88 2.18 13.45
N GLU A 223 -27.05 3.45 13.15
CA GLU A 223 -28.33 4.15 13.22
C GLU A 223 -29.35 3.61 12.21
N SER A 224 -28.94 3.36 10.96
CA SER A 224 -29.84 2.80 9.94
C SER A 224 -30.30 1.37 10.22
N ASN A 225 -29.61 0.65 11.11
CA ASN A 225 -29.99 -0.67 11.58
C ASN A 225 -30.65 -0.63 12.98
N GLY A 226 -31.07 0.55 13.46
CA GLY A 226 -31.79 0.72 14.72
C GLY A 226 -30.92 0.79 15.98
N GLY A 227 -29.60 0.86 15.80
CA GLY A 227 -28.67 1.05 16.92
C GLY A 227 -28.55 2.51 17.36
N LYS A 228 -27.80 2.76 18.44
CA LYS A 228 -27.59 4.08 19.04
C LYS A 228 -26.13 4.34 19.33
N ILE A 229 -25.71 5.59 19.17
CA ILE A 229 -24.39 6.06 19.59
C ILE A 229 -24.56 6.72 20.98
N LEU A 230 -23.93 6.16 22.00
CA LEU A 230 -23.99 6.66 23.38
C LEU A 230 -22.85 7.65 23.69
N GLY A 231 -21.84 7.73 22.87
CA GLY A 231 -20.75 8.68 23.00
C GLY A 231 -19.59 8.41 22.09
N SER A 232 -18.65 9.33 22.09
CA SER A 232 -17.37 9.18 21.39
C SER A 232 -16.29 10.04 22.04
N ARG A 233 -15.04 9.58 21.97
CA ARG A 233 -13.86 10.34 22.37
C ARG A 233 -12.88 10.45 21.21
N LEU A 234 -12.63 11.69 20.79
CA LEU A 234 -11.53 11.99 19.88
C LEU A 234 -10.21 12.10 20.65
N TYR A 235 -9.13 11.60 20.07
CA TYR A 235 -7.78 11.74 20.65
C TYR A 235 -6.77 12.27 19.61
N PRO A 236 -5.73 13.01 20.04
CA PRO A 236 -4.64 13.46 19.20
C PRO A 236 -3.86 12.28 18.59
N PHE A 237 -3.60 12.32 17.29
CA PHE A 237 -2.81 11.31 16.58
C PHE A 237 -1.59 11.97 15.92
N PRO A 238 -0.39 11.38 15.98
CA PRO A 238 -0.02 10.05 16.52
C PRO A 238 0.44 10.05 18.01
N ASP A 239 0.27 11.14 18.73
CA ASP A 239 0.97 11.39 20.00
C ASP A 239 0.31 10.75 21.23
N THR A 240 -0.88 10.11 21.08
CA THR A 240 -1.59 9.49 22.20
C THR A 240 -1.14 8.04 22.39
N SER A 241 -0.72 7.71 23.60
CA SER A 241 -0.38 6.34 24.03
C SER A 241 -1.16 5.86 25.26
N ASP A 242 -1.78 6.76 26.01
CA ASP A 242 -2.63 6.47 27.16
C ASP A 242 -4.11 6.64 26.81
N PHE A 243 -4.84 5.53 26.88
CA PHE A 243 -6.27 5.46 26.58
C PHE A 243 -7.12 5.17 27.82
N SER A 244 -6.56 5.26 29.04
CA SER A 244 -7.25 4.96 30.29
C SER A 244 -8.53 5.80 30.48
N ALA A 245 -8.46 7.11 30.28
CA ALA A 245 -9.62 7.98 30.39
C ALA A 245 -10.69 7.71 29.31
N PRO A 246 -10.37 7.61 28.00
CA PRO A 246 -11.33 7.19 26.99
C PRO A 246 -12.00 5.84 27.26
N LEU A 247 -11.23 4.85 27.73
CA LEU A 247 -11.76 3.51 28.05
C LEU A 247 -12.71 3.53 29.27
N LEU A 248 -12.40 4.35 30.28
CA LEU A 248 -13.28 4.54 31.42
C LEU A 248 -14.59 5.21 31.00
N GLU A 249 -14.53 6.25 30.16
CA GLU A 249 -15.73 6.89 29.59
C GLU A 249 -16.58 5.89 28.79
N ALA A 250 -15.96 5.09 27.93
CA ALA A 250 -16.63 4.03 27.19
C ALA A 250 -17.33 3.05 28.12
N LYS A 251 -16.67 2.57 29.17
CA LYS A 251 -17.21 1.62 30.14
C LYS A 251 -18.39 2.20 30.93
N THR A 252 -18.30 3.48 31.33
CA THR A 252 -19.37 4.17 32.07
C THR A 252 -20.56 4.57 31.19
N SER A 253 -20.40 4.63 29.88
CA SER A 253 -21.49 4.93 28.93
C SER A 253 -22.59 3.86 28.90
N GLY A 254 -22.29 2.64 29.33
CA GLY A 254 -23.20 1.50 29.23
C GLY A 254 -23.39 0.96 27.81
N ALA A 255 -22.53 1.37 26.83
CA ALA A 255 -22.58 0.86 25.49
C ALA A 255 -22.18 -0.63 25.43
N LYS A 256 -22.85 -1.39 24.58
CA LYS A 256 -22.54 -2.81 24.34
C LYS A 256 -21.28 -3.01 23.48
N ILE A 257 -20.98 -2.03 22.62
CA ILE A 257 -19.89 -2.10 21.65
C ILE A 257 -18.94 -0.92 21.85
N LEU A 258 -17.64 -1.21 21.94
CA LEU A 258 -16.57 -0.23 21.78
C LEU A 258 -16.07 -0.28 20.33
N GLY A 259 -16.40 0.74 19.56
CA GLY A 259 -15.87 0.95 18.20
C GLY A 259 -14.52 1.65 18.24
N ILE A 260 -13.47 0.99 17.75
CA ILE A 260 -12.10 1.50 17.71
C ILE A 260 -11.79 1.91 16.28
N ALA A 261 -11.64 3.22 16.05
CA ALA A 261 -11.45 3.79 14.70
C ALA A 261 -9.97 4.05 14.34
N GLY A 262 -9.05 3.60 15.18
CA GLY A 262 -7.60 3.63 14.94
C GLY A 262 -7.07 2.32 14.36
N ALA A 263 -5.87 2.36 13.79
CA ALA A 263 -5.16 1.21 13.22
C ALA A 263 -3.69 1.18 13.71
N GLY A 264 -2.98 0.08 13.48
CA GLY A 264 -1.57 -0.06 13.83
C GLY A 264 -1.32 0.12 15.32
N SER A 265 -0.31 0.92 15.69
CA SER A 265 0.09 1.12 17.09
C SER A 265 -1.05 1.59 18.00
N ASP A 266 -1.96 2.41 17.48
CA ASP A 266 -3.08 2.95 18.25
C ASP A 266 -4.09 1.86 18.61
N LEU A 267 -4.51 1.06 17.61
CA LEU A 267 -5.40 -0.09 17.84
C LEU A 267 -4.80 -1.04 18.86
N ILE A 268 -3.51 -1.37 18.70
CA ILE A 268 -2.79 -2.26 19.60
C ILE A 268 -2.82 -1.73 21.03
N ASN A 269 -2.57 -0.45 21.25
CA ASN A 269 -2.57 0.18 22.56
C ASN A 269 -3.98 0.24 23.17
N VAL A 270 -5.00 0.60 22.39
CA VAL A 270 -6.39 0.60 22.87
C VAL A 270 -6.83 -0.79 23.29
N VAL A 271 -6.57 -1.82 22.49
CA VAL A 271 -6.99 -3.20 22.79
C VAL A 271 -6.24 -3.76 24.00
N LYS A 272 -4.92 -3.52 24.12
CA LYS A 272 -4.13 -3.92 25.30
C LYS A 272 -4.66 -3.29 26.57
N GLN A 273 -4.88 -1.97 26.57
CA GLN A 273 -5.41 -1.27 27.73
C GLN A 273 -6.88 -1.63 28.02
N ALA A 274 -7.69 -1.87 26.98
CA ALA A 274 -9.04 -2.40 27.19
C ALA A 274 -9.02 -3.76 27.90
N HIS A 275 -8.05 -4.61 27.60
CA HIS A 275 -7.84 -5.87 28.29
C HIS A 275 -7.40 -5.66 29.76
N GLU A 276 -6.45 -4.77 30.03
CA GLU A 276 -5.97 -4.40 31.36
C GLU A 276 -7.11 -3.86 32.25
N PHE A 277 -7.97 -3.00 31.69
CA PHE A 277 -9.14 -2.44 32.39
C PHE A 277 -10.38 -3.36 32.37
N ALA A 278 -10.24 -4.56 31.82
CA ALA A 278 -11.31 -5.56 31.71
C ALA A 278 -12.58 -5.00 31.02
N VAL A 279 -12.41 -4.14 30.01
CA VAL A 279 -13.52 -3.55 29.22
C VAL A 279 -14.30 -4.65 28.50
N GLN A 280 -13.60 -5.64 27.94
CA GLN A 280 -14.20 -6.78 27.22
C GLN A 280 -15.13 -7.66 28.06
N LYS A 281 -15.15 -7.50 29.40
CA LYS A 281 -16.14 -8.17 30.26
C LYS A 281 -17.54 -7.54 30.20
N THR A 282 -17.63 -6.30 29.74
CA THR A 282 -18.89 -5.52 29.71
C THR A 282 -19.24 -5.01 28.32
N MET A 283 -18.28 -4.95 27.40
CA MET A 283 -18.44 -4.46 26.04
C MET A 283 -17.73 -5.40 25.07
N ASN A 284 -18.30 -5.60 23.87
CA ASN A 284 -17.58 -6.25 22.80
C ASN A 284 -16.70 -5.23 22.08
N LEU A 285 -15.48 -5.63 21.70
CA LEU A 285 -14.56 -4.78 20.96
C LEU A 285 -14.77 -4.99 19.44
N ALA A 286 -14.96 -3.90 18.72
CA ALA A 286 -15.07 -3.86 17.27
C ALA A 286 -13.95 -2.97 16.70
N ALA A 287 -12.95 -3.57 16.08
CA ALA A 287 -11.97 -2.82 15.30
C ALA A 287 -12.61 -2.43 13.98
N LEU A 288 -12.75 -1.11 13.75
CA LEU A 288 -13.29 -0.58 12.48
C LEU A 288 -12.27 -0.66 11.35
N ILE A 289 -11.04 -0.88 11.69
CA ILE A 289 -9.94 -1.28 10.82
C ILE A 289 -8.91 -2.03 11.66
N ALA A 290 -8.54 -3.21 11.23
CA ALA A 290 -7.44 -3.98 11.80
C ALA A 290 -6.85 -4.90 10.73
N TYR A 291 -5.63 -5.31 10.94
CA TYR A 291 -4.91 -6.16 10.02
C TYR A 291 -4.33 -7.38 10.73
N SER A 292 -4.09 -8.44 9.99
CA SER A 292 -3.43 -9.63 10.52
C SER A 292 -2.09 -9.32 11.19
N THR A 293 -1.38 -8.31 10.71
CA THR A 293 -0.14 -7.83 11.35
C THR A 293 -0.37 -7.18 12.71
N ASP A 294 -1.48 -6.47 12.92
CA ASP A 294 -1.84 -5.89 14.22
C ASP A 294 -2.17 -6.99 15.22
N VAL A 295 -2.98 -7.98 14.81
CA VAL A 295 -3.37 -9.12 15.65
C VAL A 295 -2.16 -9.97 16.02
N HIS A 296 -1.26 -10.22 15.06
CA HIS A 296 0.01 -10.89 15.31
C HIS A 296 0.86 -10.15 16.37
N SER A 297 0.96 -8.82 16.25
CA SER A 297 1.71 -7.99 17.22
C SER A 297 1.08 -7.94 18.63
N MET A 298 -0.25 -8.03 18.72
CA MET A 298 -0.95 -8.10 20.02
C MET A 298 -0.80 -9.46 20.68
N GLY A 299 -0.74 -10.53 19.90
CA GLY A 299 -0.85 -11.92 20.34
C GLY A 299 -2.31 -12.31 20.63
N LEU A 300 -2.58 -13.62 20.50
CA LEU A 300 -3.93 -14.15 20.63
C LEU A 300 -4.51 -14.03 22.05
N ASP A 301 -3.67 -14.07 23.09
CA ASP A 301 -4.13 -13.90 24.48
C ASP A 301 -4.86 -12.56 24.70
N ILE A 302 -4.41 -11.51 24.02
CA ILE A 302 -4.95 -10.15 24.09
C ILE A 302 -6.07 -9.94 23.08
N ALA A 303 -5.86 -10.40 21.84
CA ALA A 303 -6.71 -10.09 20.70
C ALA A 303 -7.90 -11.05 20.52
N GLN A 304 -7.95 -12.20 21.23
CA GLN A 304 -9.02 -13.20 21.09
C GLN A 304 -10.43 -12.60 21.16
N GLY A 305 -11.30 -13.01 20.24
CA GLY A 305 -12.67 -12.53 20.16
C GLY A 305 -12.85 -11.16 19.50
N LEU A 306 -11.75 -10.45 19.18
CA LEU A 306 -11.82 -9.21 18.40
C LEU A 306 -12.42 -9.52 17.02
N ARG A 307 -13.40 -8.70 16.60
CA ARG A 307 -14.00 -8.82 15.27
C ARG A 307 -13.49 -7.71 14.36
N LEU A 308 -13.17 -8.10 13.13
CA LEU A 308 -12.60 -7.23 12.11
C LEU A 308 -12.97 -7.74 10.71
N SER A 309 -12.86 -6.87 9.72
CA SER A 309 -13.04 -7.26 8.32
C SER A 309 -11.73 -7.10 7.56
N GLU A 310 -11.41 -8.07 6.70
CA GLU A 310 -10.34 -7.97 5.70
C GLU A 310 -10.82 -8.50 4.36
N THR A 311 -10.18 -8.06 3.30
CA THR A 311 -10.47 -8.51 1.93
C THR A 311 -9.50 -9.58 1.44
N TYR A 312 -8.48 -9.85 2.23
CA TYR A 312 -7.48 -10.89 2.04
C TYR A 312 -7.02 -11.43 3.39
N TYR A 313 -6.88 -12.74 3.46
CA TYR A 313 -6.17 -13.44 4.54
C TYR A 313 -5.41 -14.60 3.92
N TRP A 314 -4.19 -14.86 4.39
CA TRP A 314 -3.30 -15.84 3.78
C TRP A 314 -3.88 -17.26 3.70
N ASP A 315 -4.71 -17.66 4.68
CA ASP A 315 -5.34 -18.99 4.78
C ASP A 315 -6.82 -18.99 4.36
N LEU A 316 -7.21 -18.09 3.46
CA LEU A 316 -8.61 -18.03 3.01
C LEU A 316 -8.97 -19.16 2.03
N ASN A 317 -8.06 -19.51 1.13
CA ASN A 317 -8.22 -20.57 0.12
C ASN A 317 -6.87 -21.00 -0.46
N ASP A 318 -6.89 -21.99 -1.39
CA ASP A 318 -5.65 -22.51 -1.99
C ASP A 318 -4.82 -21.45 -2.74
N ARG A 319 -5.48 -20.48 -3.36
CA ARG A 319 -4.80 -19.41 -4.11
C ARG A 319 -4.07 -18.47 -3.16
N THR A 320 -4.71 -18.05 -2.07
CA THR A 320 -4.07 -17.18 -1.06
C THR A 320 -2.92 -17.90 -0.36
N ARG A 321 -3.06 -19.19 -0.06
CA ARG A 321 -1.96 -20.05 0.44
C ARG A 321 -0.82 -20.16 -0.56
N SER A 322 -1.13 -20.29 -1.85
CA SER A 322 -0.12 -20.33 -2.92
C SER A 322 0.69 -19.04 -2.98
N PHE A 323 0.01 -17.87 -2.95
CA PHE A 323 0.70 -16.57 -2.88
C PHE A 323 1.58 -16.49 -1.63
N GLN A 324 1.06 -16.84 -0.46
CA GLN A 324 1.80 -16.82 0.80
C GLN A 324 3.07 -17.67 0.72
N ASN A 325 3.01 -18.86 0.13
CA ASN A 325 4.17 -19.73 -0.02
C ASN A 325 5.27 -19.15 -0.93
N ARG A 326 4.93 -18.27 -1.87
CA ARG A 326 5.90 -17.61 -2.75
C ARG A 326 6.58 -16.38 -2.12
N ILE A 327 5.97 -15.79 -1.08
CA ILE A 327 6.46 -14.54 -0.49
C ILE A 327 6.98 -14.68 0.94
N LYS A 328 6.55 -15.67 1.71
CA LYS A 328 6.83 -15.80 3.16
C LYS A 328 8.31 -15.69 3.53
N ASP A 329 9.21 -16.22 2.70
CA ASP A 329 10.66 -16.20 2.95
C ASP A 329 11.34 -14.89 2.52
N LYS A 330 10.58 -13.94 1.97
CA LYS A 330 11.06 -12.64 1.48
C LYS A 330 10.63 -11.48 2.37
N VAL A 331 9.82 -11.75 3.39
CA VAL A 331 9.22 -10.75 4.28
C VAL A 331 9.37 -11.18 5.75
N THR A 332 9.47 -10.20 6.64
CA THR A 332 9.51 -10.46 8.09
C THR A 332 8.11 -10.68 8.64
N LEU A 333 7.14 -9.87 8.18
CA LEU A 333 5.72 -10.00 8.52
C LEU A 333 4.96 -10.51 7.30
N TRP A 334 4.07 -11.48 7.51
CA TRP A 334 3.24 -12.00 6.43
C TRP A 334 2.27 -10.93 5.92
N PRO A 335 2.02 -10.87 4.59
CA PRO A 335 1.19 -9.85 4.02
C PRO A 335 -0.24 -9.84 4.58
N ASN A 336 -0.71 -8.67 4.97
CA ASN A 336 -2.11 -8.35 5.20
C ASN A 336 -2.79 -7.90 3.90
N MET A 337 -4.08 -7.51 3.96
CA MET A 337 -4.84 -7.09 2.78
C MET A 337 -4.23 -5.91 2.02
N SER A 338 -3.67 -4.91 2.74
CA SER A 338 -3.04 -3.73 2.13
C SER A 338 -1.80 -4.09 1.33
N GLN A 339 -0.95 -4.91 1.92
CA GLN A 339 0.31 -5.36 1.33
C GLN A 339 0.07 -6.31 0.15
N ALA A 340 -0.88 -7.27 0.29
CA ALA A 340 -1.33 -8.12 -0.81
C ALA A 340 -1.95 -7.30 -1.96
N GLY A 341 -2.58 -6.16 -1.64
CA GLY A 341 -3.09 -5.21 -2.62
C GLY A 341 -2.03 -4.65 -3.55
N ASN A 342 -0.81 -4.41 -3.04
CA ASN A 342 0.31 -3.95 -3.85
C ASN A 342 0.76 -5.00 -4.89
N TYR A 343 0.75 -6.29 -4.56
CA TYR A 343 0.96 -7.37 -5.51
C TYR A 343 -0.13 -7.38 -6.59
N SER A 344 -1.39 -7.41 -6.17
CA SER A 344 -2.56 -7.50 -7.03
C SER A 344 -2.65 -6.34 -8.04
N CYS A 345 -2.56 -5.09 -7.57
CA CYS A 345 -2.66 -3.91 -8.43
C CYS A 345 -1.48 -3.79 -9.41
N THR A 346 -0.27 -4.17 -8.98
CA THR A 346 0.91 -4.21 -9.85
C THR A 346 0.71 -5.18 -11.01
N LEU A 347 0.26 -6.42 -10.75
CA LEU A 347 -0.02 -7.39 -11.80
C LEU A 347 -1.06 -6.86 -12.81
N HIS A 348 -2.15 -6.26 -12.31
CA HIS A 348 -3.21 -5.75 -13.17
C HIS A 348 -2.74 -4.53 -14.01
N TYR A 349 -1.97 -3.62 -13.42
CA TYR A 349 -1.36 -2.52 -14.13
C TYR A 349 -0.42 -2.99 -15.25
N LEU A 350 0.46 -3.95 -14.98
CA LEU A 350 1.39 -4.51 -15.97
C LEU A 350 0.67 -5.23 -17.12
N LYS A 351 -0.46 -5.91 -16.83
CA LYS A 351 -1.36 -6.45 -17.87
C LYS A 351 -1.91 -5.35 -18.79
N ALA A 352 -2.32 -4.21 -18.22
CA ALA A 352 -2.81 -3.07 -19.00
C ALA A 352 -1.69 -2.44 -19.84
N VAL A 353 -0.50 -2.25 -19.27
CA VAL A 353 0.69 -1.76 -20.00
C VAL A 353 1.03 -2.69 -21.19
N THR A 354 0.99 -4.00 -20.99
CA THR A 354 1.23 -4.96 -22.08
C THR A 354 0.20 -4.82 -23.19
N ALA A 355 -1.08 -4.67 -22.83
CA ALA A 355 -2.18 -4.56 -23.80
C ALA A 355 -2.18 -3.24 -24.58
N MET A 356 -1.66 -2.16 -24.01
CA MET A 356 -1.58 -0.82 -24.64
C MET A 356 -0.25 -0.58 -25.37
N GLY A 357 0.81 -1.28 -24.95
CA GLY A 357 2.19 -0.95 -25.24
C GLY A 357 2.75 0.09 -24.26
N ALA A 358 4.00 -0.11 -23.81
CA ALA A 358 4.62 0.70 -22.76
C ALA A 358 4.65 2.20 -23.10
N ALA A 359 4.90 2.58 -24.34
CA ALA A 359 4.96 3.99 -24.76
C ALA A 359 3.59 4.70 -24.57
N ALA A 360 2.49 4.05 -24.96
CA ALA A 360 1.14 4.60 -24.78
C ALA A 360 0.76 4.71 -23.31
N ALA A 361 1.05 3.67 -22.51
CA ALA A 361 0.77 3.68 -21.08
C ALA A 361 1.55 4.78 -20.32
N LYS A 362 2.81 5.03 -20.68
CA LYS A 362 3.62 6.13 -20.12
C LYS A 362 3.09 7.51 -20.48
N ALA A 363 2.56 7.66 -21.70
CA ALA A 363 2.08 8.94 -22.21
C ALA A 363 0.75 9.37 -21.58
N ASP A 364 -0.12 8.41 -21.24
CA ASP A 364 -1.49 8.71 -20.78
C ASP A 364 -1.94 7.78 -19.64
N GLY A 365 -1.85 8.29 -18.42
CA GLY A 365 -2.26 7.57 -17.21
C GLY A 365 -3.78 7.39 -17.13
N ALA A 366 -4.56 8.37 -17.55
CA ALA A 366 -6.03 8.26 -17.56
C ALA A 366 -6.50 7.18 -18.56
N ALA A 367 -5.91 7.13 -19.77
CA ALA A 367 -6.19 6.06 -20.73
C ALA A 367 -5.77 4.68 -20.19
N THR A 368 -4.67 4.63 -19.42
CA THR A 368 -4.24 3.40 -18.74
C THR A 368 -5.28 2.94 -17.70
N VAL A 369 -5.81 3.85 -16.89
CA VAL A 369 -6.91 3.56 -15.95
C VAL A 369 -8.17 3.09 -16.68
N VAL A 370 -8.53 3.72 -17.81
CA VAL A 370 -9.66 3.25 -18.65
C VAL A 370 -9.40 1.82 -19.14
N ARG A 371 -8.18 1.52 -19.58
CA ARG A 371 -7.83 0.15 -20.00
C ARG A 371 -7.92 -0.84 -18.84
N MET A 372 -7.45 -0.47 -17.64
CA MET A 372 -7.56 -1.31 -16.45
C MET A 372 -9.02 -1.59 -16.08
N LYS A 373 -9.89 -0.59 -16.15
CA LYS A 373 -11.35 -0.74 -15.90
C LYS A 373 -12.03 -1.68 -16.91
N ALA A 374 -11.57 -1.70 -18.15
CA ALA A 374 -12.11 -2.55 -19.20
C ALA A 374 -11.70 -4.04 -19.10
N MET A 375 -10.79 -4.37 -18.18
CA MET A 375 -10.29 -5.73 -17.98
C MET A 375 -10.80 -6.29 -16.65
N PRO A 376 -11.24 -7.58 -16.60
CA PRO A 376 -11.53 -8.22 -15.33
C PRO A 376 -10.23 -8.33 -14.49
N THR A 377 -10.36 -8.14 -13.19
CA THR A 377 -9.28 -8.44 -12.26
C THR A 377 -9.35 -9.89 -11.85
N ASP A 378 -8.22 -10.58 -11.83
CA ASP A 378 -8.09 -11.92 -11.25
C ASP A 378 -6.64 -12.18 -10.87
N ASP A 379 -6.43 -12.51 -9.59
CA ASP A 379 -5.14 -12.82 -9.01
C ASP A 379 -5.29 -13.73 -7.78
N ASP A 380 -4.18 -14.21 -7.24
CA ASP A 380 -4.18 -15.17 -6.13
C ASP A 380 -4.53 -14.54 -4.78
N CYS A 381 -4.53 -13.21 -4.67
CA CYS A 381 -4.85 -12.54 -3.41
C CYS A 381 -6.35 -12.26 -3.26
N PHE A 382 -7.00 -11.75 -4.31
CA PHE A 382 -8.39 -11.27 -4.24
C PHE A 382 -9.36 -12.06 -5.14
N GLY A 383 -8.83 -12.99 -5.95
CA GLY A 383 -9.64 -13.72 -6.91
C GLY A 383 -10.25 -12.84 -8.00
N PRO A 384 -11.33 -13.32 -8.66
CA PRO A 384 -12.01 -12.59 -9.72
C PRO A 384 -12.71 -11.33 -9.18
N GLY A 385 -12.70 -10.27 -9.97
CA GLY A 385 -13.34 -9.00 -9.64
C GLY A 385 -13.39 -8.05 -10.84
N ARG A 386 -13.81 -6.82 -10.59
CA ARG A 386 -13.90 -5.76 -11.59
C ARG A 386 -13.58 -4.39 -10.99
N ILE A 387 -13.35 -3.41 -11.83
CA ILE A 387 -13.19 -2.01 -11.42
C ILE A 387 -14.36 -1.21 -11.95
N ARG A 388 -15.08 -0.49 -11.06
CA ARG A 388 -16.24 0.34 -11.41
C ARG A 388 -15.84 1.67 -12.04
N GLU A 389 -16.83 2.41 -12.54
CA GLU A 389 -16.67 3.74 -13.15
C GLU A 389 -16.08 4.77 -12.19
N ASP A 390 -16.45 4.73 -10.90
CA ASP A 390 -15.92 5.56 -9.82
C ASP A 390 -14.47 5.24 -9.43
N GLY A 391 -13.88 4.20 -10.02
CA GLY A 391 -12.54 3.72 -9.69
C GLY A 391 -12.48 2.74 -8.52
N ARG A 392 -13.61 2.27 -7.96
CA ARG A 392 -13.61 1.24 -6.92
C ARG A 392 -13.37 -0.14 -7.52
N LYS A 393 -12.34 -0.87 -7.03
CA LYS A 393 -12.20 -2.30 -7.30
C LYS A 393 -13.23 -3.06 -6.45
N ILE A 394 -13.97 -3.94 -7.09
CA ILE A 394 -15.05 -4.73 -6.51
C ILE A 394 -14.58 -6.19 -6.32
N HIS A 395 -14.67 -6.68 -5.09
CA HIS A 395 -14.35 -8.06 -4.68
C HIS A 395 -15.07 -8.37 -3.35
N PRO A 396 -15.15 -9.64 -2.91
CA PRO A 396 -15.76 -10.01 -1.64
C PRO A 396 -15.02 -9.44 -0.42
N VAL A 397 -15.73 -9.35 0.70
CA VAL A 397 -15.22 -8.93 2.01
C VAL A 397 -15.50 -10.02 3.03
N TYR A 398 -14.56 -10.27 3.93
CA TYR A 398 -14.63 -11.33 4.90
C TYR A 398 -14.61 -10.76 6.31
N LEU A 399 -15.64 -11.10 7.10
CA LEU A 399 -15.67 -10.83 8.53
C LEU A 399 -15.00 -11.97 9.26
N PHE A 400 -14.01 -11.66 10.06
CA PHE A 400 -13.26 -12.59 10.88
C PHE A 400 -13.49 -12.35 12.37
N GLU A 401 -13.26 -13.39 13.16
CA GLU A 401 -13.07 -13.34 14.60
C GLU A 401 -11.67 -13.86 14.91
N VAL A 402 -10.93 -13.15 15.75
CA VAL A 402 -9.62 -13.59 16.22
C VAL A 402 -9.77 -14.84 17.07
N LYS A 403 -9.00 -15.88 16.77
CA LYS A 403 -8.99 -17.17 17.45
C LYS A 403 -8.56 -17.04 18.92
N GLN A 404 -9.03 -17.97 19.73
CA GLN A 404 -8.41 -18.22 21.03
C GLN A 404 -7.05 -18.92 20.82
N PRO A 405 -6.09 -18.80 21.76
CA PRO A 405 -4.80 -19.47 21.66
C PRO A 405 -4.91 -20.99 21.41
N SER A 406 -5.90 -21.64 22.03
CA SER A 406 -6.18 -23.07 21.88
C SER A 406 -6.71 -23.49 20.50
N GLU A 407 -7.19 -22.56 19.71
CA GLU A 407 -7.71 -22.79 18.35
C GLU A 407 -6.64 -22.61 17.25
N SER A 408 -5.51 -21.96 17.59
CA SER A 408 -4.42 -21.65 16.67
C SER A 408 -3.45 -22.84 16.54
N LYS A 409 -3.03 -23.11 15.30
CA LYS A 409 -2.12 -24.22 14.97
C LYS A 409 -0.66 -23.75 14.82
N HIS A 410 -0.43 -22.47 14.56
CA HIS A 410 0.89 -21.84 14.41
C HIS A 410 0.76 -20.31 14.49
N GLU A 411 1.88 -19.62 14.58
CA GLU A 411 2.02 -18.18 14.83
C GLU A 411 1.11 -17.26 13.99
N TRP A 412 0.85 -17.59 12.73
CA TRP A 412 0.02 -16.81 11.81
C TRP A 412 -1.39 -17.36 11.61
N ASP A 413 -1.77 -18.41 12.32
CA ASP A 413 -3.14 -18.94 12.29
C ASP A 413 -4.05 -18.17 13.27
N LEU A 414 -4.42 -16.94 12.85
CA LEU A 414 -5.00 -15.91 13.70
C LEU A 414 -6.54 -15.89 13.67
N TYR A 415 -7.15 -16.28 12.55
CA TYR A 415 -8.55 -15.99 12.28
C TYR A 415 -9.42 -17.20 12.05
N LYS A 416 -10.68 -17.07 12.44
CA LYS A 416 -11.79 -17.90 11.93
C LYS A 416 -12.76 -17.01 11.14
N LEU A 417 -13.16 -17.51 9.96
CA LEU A 417 -14.12 -16.83 9.10
C LEU A 417 -15.52 -16.89 9.74
N VAL A 418 -16.14 -15.72 9.93
CA VAL A 418 -17.50 -15.60 10.50
C VAL A 418 -18.54 -15.42 9.39
N ALA A 419 -18.26 -14.55 8.42
CA ALA A 419 -19.18 -14.26 7.32
C ALA A 419 -18.43 -13.76 6.10
N THR A 420 -19.03 -13.94 4.93
CA THR A 420 -18.58 -13.35 3.67
C THR A 420 -19.67 -12.39 3.18
N THR A 421 -19.28 -11.15 2.89
CA THR A 421 -20.14 -10.20 2.20
C THR A 421 -19.83 -10.30 0.69
N PRO A 422 -20.80 -10.63 -0.15
CA PRO A 422 -20.60 -10.71 -1.60
C PRO A 422 -20.09 -9.39 -2.19
N ALA A 423 -19.34 -9.49 -3.27
CA ALA A 423 -18.70 -8.35 -3.93
C ALA A 423 -19.67 -7.20 -4.25
N ASP A 424 -20.87 -7.53 -4.74
CA ASP A 424 -21.87 -6.53 -5.14
C ASP A 424 -22.59 -5.84 -3.95
N GLU A 425 -22.47 -6.41 -2.75
CA GLU A 425 -23.09 -5.90 -1.54
C GLU A 425 -22.12 -5.16 -0.63
N ALA A 426 -20.83 -5.42 -0.75
CA ALA A 426 -19.80 -4.93 0.19
C ALA A 426 -19.55 -3.43 0.06
N TRP A 427 -19.70 -2.88 -1.12
CA TRP A 427 -19.25 -1.53 -1.48
C TRP A 427 -20.42 -0.55 -1.59
N ARG A 428 -20.13 0.73 -1.39
CA ARG A 428 -21.12 1.79 -1.49
C ARG A 428 -21.81 1.73 -2.87
N PRO A 429 -23.15 1.79 -2.93
CA PRO A 429 -23.86 1.86 -4.21
C PRO A 429 -23.38 3.03 -5.06
N LEU A 430 -23.21 2.81 -6.37
CA LEU A 430 -22.66 3.82 -7.28
C LEU A 430 -23.49 5.13 -7.28
N ALA A 431 -24.80 5.02 -7.13
CA ALA A 431 -25.70 6.17 -7.05
C ALA A 431 -25.50 7.04 -5.77
N GLU A 432 -24.87 6.49 -4.72
CA GLU A 432 -24.63 7.16 -3.45
C GLU A 432 -23.21 7.74 -3.33
N ASP A 433 -22.35 7.48 -4.32
CA ASP A 433 -20.94 7.80 -4.24
C ASP A 433 -20.62 9.31 -4.34
N GLY A 434 -21.40 10.04 -5.12
CA GLY A 434 -21.16 11.46 -5.40
C GLY A 434 -19.89 11.71 -6.21
N CYS A 435 -19.42 10.70 -6.95
CA CYS A 435 -18.26 10.81 -7.85
C CYS A 435 -18.65 11.61 -9.10
N PRO A 436 -17.97 12.74 -9.41
CA PRO A 436 -18.29 13.56 -10.58
C PRO A 436 -18.03 12.88 -11.94
N LEU A 437 -17.37 11.72 -11.95
CA LEU A 437 -17.13 10.92 -13.16
C LEU A 437 -18.30 10.00 -13.50
N VAL A 438 -19.18 9.73 -12.54
CA VAL A 438 -20.35 8.89 -12.72
C VAL A 438 -21.52 9.77 -13.19
N LYS A 439 -22.04 9.48 -14.35
CA LYS A 439 -23.25 10.16 -14.84
C LYS A 439 -24.46 9.64 -14.08
N ALA A 440 -25.24 10.57 -13.51
CA ALA A 440 -26.51 10.27 -12.85
C ALA A 440 -27.54 9.71 -13.85
#